data_d85ce0b18bc047a3e3c80ff4cea511d4
#
_entry.id   d85ce0b18bc047a3e3c80ff4cea511d4
#
_cell.length_a   1.000
_cell.length_b   1.000
_cell.length_c   1.000
_cell.angle_alpha   90.00
_cell.angle_beta   90.00
_cell.angle_gamma   90.00
#
_symmetry.space_group_name_H-M   'P 1'
#
loop_
_entity.id
_entity.type
_entity.pdbx_description
1 polymer ?
#
loop_
_entity_poly.entity_id
_entity_poly.type
_entity_poly.pdbx_seq_one_letter_code
_entity_poly.pdbx_strand_id
1 'polypeptide(L)'
;MPMRRNLLIAAAFLLFCHAEVNAQMMVVNTEATSDLLMAPNIGLEVVTGNHSSVGVNVLHSPKVLGFGLKLSAIQPEYRYWFSYRPVNKWFVGFGGIGALFEGTIKEKHYDGYGIGVGITYGYVWNITDRLNIEVHSGFGAFYYNRKEFFEGDNYDVDYTEDGAQRANAKGYYLLPTRIGVSVSYILK
;
A
#
# COMPACT_ATOMS: atom_id res chain seq x y z
N MET A 1 9.61 24.08 18.60
CA MET A 1 9.01 22.81 19.06
C MET A 1 9.21 21.57 18.15
N PRO A 2 10.20 21.52 17.25
CA PRO A 2 10.44 20.34 16.40
C PRO A 2 11.14 19.19 17.16
N MET A 3 11.94 19.49 18.18
CA MET A 3 12.78 18.51 18.89
C MET A 3 11.98 17.42 19.63
N ARG A 4 10.84 17.74 20.24
CA ARG A 4 9.97 16.76 20.91
C ARG A 4 9.32 15.76 19.96
N ARG A 5 8.97 16.20 18.75
CA ARG A 5 8.37 15.33 17.72
C ARG A 5 9.38 14.30 17.20
N ASN A 6 10.61 14.70 16.97
CA ASN A 6 11.68 13.82 16.53
C ASN A 6 12.09 12.82 17.63
N LEU A 7 12.01 13.24 18.89
CA LEU A 7 12.29 12.35 20.04
C LEU A 7 11.22 11.25 20.19
N LEU A 8 9.95 11.58 19.96
CA LEU A 8 8.85 10.61 19.98
C LEU A 8 8.94 9.61 18.83
N ILE A 9 9.34 10.06 17.64
CA ILE A 9 9.57 9.18 16.49
C ILE A 9 10.77 8.26 16.75
N ALA A 10 11.87 8.79 17.30
CA ALA A 10 13.03 7.99 17.68
C ALA A 10 12.71 6.99 18.80
N ALA A 11 11.93 7.38 19.81
CA ALA A 11 11.48 6.50 20.88
C ALA A 11 10.54 5.40 20.38
N ALA A 12 9.63 5.72 19.46
CA ALA A 12 8.77 4.72 18.80
C ALA A 12 9.60 3.74 17.97
N PHE A 13 10.61 4.22 17.25
CA PHE A 13 11.53 3.39 16.48
C PHE A 13 12.37 2.47 17.37
N LEU A 14 12.85 2.97 18.50
CA LEU A 14 13.59 2.18 19.52
C LEU A 14 12.71 1.12 20.20
N LEU A 15 11.42 1.40 20.43
CA LEU A 15 10.49 0.42 20.98
C LEU A 15 10.22 -0.73 20.00
N PHE A 16 10.22 -0.46 18.70
CA PHE A 16 10.14 -1.51 17.67
C PHE A 16 11.43 -2.36 17.59
N CYS A 17 12.58 -1.82 17.92
CA CYS A 17 13.86 -2.55 17.92
C CYS A 17 14.08 -3.46 19.14
N HIS A 18 13.29 -3.35 20.20
CA HIS A 18 13.39 -4.18 21.40
C HIS A 18 12.51 -5.45 21.37
N ALA A 19 11.78 -5.73 20.29
CA ALA A 19 11.20 -7.05 20.09
C ALA A 19 12.35 -8.05 20.00
N GLU A 20 12.47 -8.94 20.96
CA GLU A 20 13.48 -10.01 20.99
C GLU A 20 13.47 -10.75 19.65
N VAL A 21 14.54 -10.61 18.88
CA VAL A 21 14.71 -11.23 17.56
C VAL A 21 15.09 -12.69 17.76
N ASN A 22 14.17 -13.47 18.28
CA ASN A 22 14.27 -14.92 18.20
C ASN A 22 13.96 -15.33 16.77
N ALA A 23 14.98 -15.60 15.97
CA ALA A 23 14.94 -16.26 14.65
C ALA A 23 13.64 -16.03 13.83
N GLN A 24 13.22 -14.79 13.74
CA GLN A 24 11.95 -14.43 13.05
C GLN A 24 12.10 -14.73 11.56
N MET A 25 11.13 -15.45 11.03
CA MET A 25 11.05 -15.69 9.59
C MET A 25 10.82 -14.34 8.88
N MET A 26 11.68 -14.04 7.93
CA MET A 26 11.59 -12.86 7.07
C MET A 26 11.27 -13.28 5.65
N VAL A 27 10.36 -12.57 5.02
CA VAL A 27 9.87 -12.84 3.67
C VAL A 27 9.93 -11.59 2.84
N VAL A 28 10.49 -11.69 1.64
CA VAL A 28 10.41 -10.65 0.62
C VAL A 28 9.37 -11.08 -0.40
N ASN A 29 8.56 -10.15 -0.85
CA ASN A 29 7.53 -10.42 -1.86
C ASN A 29 7.47 -9.33 -2.93
N THR A 30 6.95 -9.70 -4.08
CA THR A 30 6.51 -8.79 -5.14
C THR A 30 5.13 -9.20 -5.63
N GLU A 31 4.32 -8.25 -6.00
CA GLU A 31 2.96 -8.44 -6.47
C GLU A 31 2.94 -8.43 -8.00
N ALA A 32 2.88 -9.61 -8.59
CA ALA A 32 2.98 -9.80 -10.05
C ALA A 32 1.89 -9.05 -10.82
N THR A 33 0.69 -8.89 -10.24
CA THR A 33 -0.39 -8.10 -10.85
C THR A 33 -0.02 -6.63 -10.96
N SER A 34 0.58 -6.04 -9.95
CA SER A 34 1.05 -4.65 -9.98
C SER A 34 2.21 -4.47 -10.97
N ASP A 35 3.11 -5.45 -11.05
CA ASP A 35 4.21 -5.43 -12.01
C ASP A 35 3.70 -5.46 -13.46
N LEU A 36 2.65 -6.25 -13.75
CA LEU A 36 1.98 -6.27 -15.05
C LEU A 36 1.30 -4.91 -15.39
N LEU A 37 0.88 -4.16 -14.38
CA LEU A 37 0.34 -2.81 -14.54
C LEU A 37 1.41 -1.72 -14.62
N MET A 38 2.69 -2.12 -14.83
CA MET A 38 3.85 -1.23 -14.84
C MET A 38 4.02 -0.44 -13.52
N ALA A 39 3.63 -1.05 -12.42
CA ALA A 39 3.73 -0.51 -11.08
C ALA A 39 4.60 -1.42 -10.19
N PRO A 40 5.94 -1.46 -10.44
CA PRO A 40 6.85 -2.30 -9.70
C PRO A 40 6.74 -2.04 -8.19
N ASN A 41 6.81 -3.13 -7.45
CA ASN A 41 6.63 -3.10 -6.01
C ASN A 41 7.57 -4.08 -5.31
N ILE A 42 7.82 -3.83 -4.06
CA ILE A 42 8.55 -4.72 -3.19
C ILE A 42 7.94 -4.69 -1.80
N GLY A 43 7.77 -5.85 -1.21
CA GLY A 43 7.28 -6.02 0.15
C GLY A 43 8.27 -6.77 1.03
N LEU A 44 8.24 -6.43 2.31
CA LEU A 44 8.92 -7.12 3.37
C LEU A 44 7.90 -7.52 4.42
N GLU A 45 7.93 -8.78 4.83
CA GLU A 45 7.08 -9.32 5.89
C GLU A 45 7.93 -10.01 6.95
N VAL A 46 7.62 -9.78 8.20
CA VAL A 46 8.29 -10.37 9.36
C VAL A 46 7.25 -11.13 10.17
N VAL A 47 7.52 -12.40 10.42
CA VAL A 47 6.70 -13.23 11.30
C VAL A 47 6.93 -12.82 12.74
N THR A 48 5.86 -12.45 13.44
CA THR A 48 5.93 -11.94 14.82
C THR A 48 5.43 -12.95 15.85
N GLY A 49 4.82 -14.03 15.38
CA GLY A 49 4.31 -15.08 16.27
C GLY A 49 3.84 -16.30 15.48
N ASN A 50 3.29 -17.30 16.17
CA ASN A 50 2.85 -18.55 15.55
C ASN A 50 1.69 -18.38 14.55
N HIS A 51 0.94 -17.28 14.67
CA HIS A 51 -0.21 -16.98 13.83
C HIS A 51 -0.18 -15.54 13.27
N SER A 52 0.91 -14.81 13.47
CA SER A 52 0.94 -13.40 13.15
C SER A 52 2.19 -12.99 12.39
N SER A 53 2.01 -12.04 11.48
CA SER A 53 3.08 -11.36 10.78
C SER A 53 2.72 -9.89 10.55
N VAL A 54 3.75 -9.08 10.37
CA VAL A 54 3.64 -7.67 9.99
C VAL A 54 4.44 -7.44 8.74
N GLY A 55 3.85 -6.80 7.77
CA GLY A 55 4.49 -6.50 6.50
C GLY A 55 4.32 -5.04 6.09
N VAL A 56 5.15 -4.65 5.17
CA VAL A 56 5.03 -3.38 4.43
C VAL A 56 5.34 -3.64 2.97
N ASN A 57 4.48 -3.12 2.09
CA ASN A 57 4.72 -3.12 0.66
C ASN A 57 4.89 -1.67 0.19
N VAL A 58 5.86 -1.43 -0.69
CA VAL A 58 6.11 -0.14 -1.32
C VAL A 58 6.02 -0.32 -2.82
N LEU A 59 5.28 0.57 -3.45
CA LEU A 59 5.02 0.58 -4.89
C LEU A 59 5.40 1.96 -5.44
N HIS A 60 6.05 1.96 -6.59
CA HIS A 60 6.35 3.20 -7.32
C HIS A 60 6.22 2.95 -8.82
N SER A 61 5.39 3.74 -9.48
CA SER A 61 5.25 3.71 -10.93
C SER A 61 5.39 5.12 -11.51
N PRO A 62 6.34 5.34 -12.42
CA PRO A 62 6.43 6.60 -13.15
C PRO A 62 5.35 6.75 -14.22
N LYS A 63 4.75 5.63 -14.67
CA LYS A 63 3.71 5.59 -15.72
C LYS A 63 2.84 4.35 -15.54
N VAL A 64 1.78 4.45 -14.75
CA VAL A 64 0.82 3.35 -14.59
C VAL A 64 0.17 3.03 -15.94
N LEU A 65 0.21 1.76 -16.37
CA LEU A 65 -0.35 1.29 -17.65
C LEU A 65 0.12 2.08 -18.90
N GLY A 66 1.29 2.72 -18.84
CA GLY A 66 1.78 3.56 -19.92
C GLY A 66 1.12 4.94 -20.03
N PHE A 67 0.12 5.24 -19.20
CA PHE A 67 -0.45 6.57 -19.07
C PHE A 67 0.51 7.50 -18.29
N GLY A 68 0.43 8.80 -18.52
CA GLY A 68 1.24 9.81 -17.83
C GLY A 68 0.91 9.98 -16.33
N LEU A 69 0.47 8.92 -15.66
CA LEU A 69 0.12 8.89 -14.25
C LEU A 69 1.26 8.28 -13.43
N LYS A 70 1.87 9.08 -12.58
CA LYS A 70 2.82 8.63 -11.55
C LYS A 70 2.03 8.19 -10.32
N LEU A 71 2.46 7.09 -9.72
CA LEU A 71 1.84 6.56 -8.50
C LEU A 71 2.96 6.09 -7.55
N SER A 72 2.88 6.54 -6.30
CA SER A 72 3.70 6.02 -5.21
C SER A 72 2.78 5.62 -4.07
N ALA A 73 2.95 4.42 -3.54
CA ALA A 73 2.14 3.96 -2.44
C ALA A 73 2.96 3.16 -1.42
N ILE A 74 2.51 3.21 -0.18
CA ILE A 74 3.00 2.39 0.93
C ILE A 74 1.81 1.70 1.58
N GLN A 75 1.96 0.40 1.86
CA GLN A 75 0.89 -0.46 2.38
C GLN A 75 1.42 -1.27 3.56
N PRO A 76 1.34 -0.75 4.80
CA PRO A 76 1.55 -1.56 6.00
C PRO A 76 0.36 -2.50 6.22
N GLU A 77 0.64 -3.73 6.64
CA GLU A 77 -0.36 -4.76 6.88
C GLU A 77 0.04 -5.63 8.07
N TYR A 78 -0.93 -5.92 8.93
CA TYR A 78 -0.87 -6.97 9.94
C TYR A 78 -1.68 -8.17 9.43
N ARG A 79 -1.13 -9.39 9.51
CA ARG A 79 -1.77 -10.62 9.04
C ARG A 79 -1.94 -11.62 10.17
N TYR A 80 -3.10 -12.22 10.22
CA TYR A 80 -3.40 -13.38 11.05
C TYR A 80 -3.51 -14.63 10.18
N TRP A 81 -2.75 -15.66 10.52
CA TRP A 81 -2.64 -16.93 9.81
C TRP A 81 -3.45 -18.00 10.52
N PHE A 82 -4.34 -18.66 9.79
CA PHE A 82 -5.14 -19.74 10.35
C PHE A 82 -4.34 -21.05 10.52
N SER A 83 -3.21 -21.18 9.85
CA SER A 83 -2.26 -22.27 10.04
C SER A 83 -1.30 -21.98 11.21
N TYR A 84 -0.80 -23.02 11.86
CA TYR A 84 0.23 -22.92 12.91
C TYR A 84 1.59 -22.37 12.40
N ARG A 85 1.77 -22.34 11.09
CA ARG A 85 2.97 -21.79 10.46
C ARG A 85 2.51 -20.60 9.61
N PRO A 86 2.96 -19.38 9.92
CA PRO A 86 2.73 -18.23 9.06
C PRO A 86 3.30 -18.42 7.64
N VAL A 87 2.83 -17.61 6.71
CA VAL A 87 3.17 -17.68 5.29
C VAL A 87 2.78 -19.04 4.67
N ASN A 88 1.67 -19.59 5.13
CA ASN A 88 1.13 -20.86 4.66
C ASN A 88 -0.39 -20.88 4.75
N LYS A 89 -1.06 -21.28 3.67
CA LYS A 89 -2.53 -21.42 3.57
C LYS A 89 -3.27 -20.07 3.75
N TRP A 90 -4.39 -20.13 4.45
CA TRP A 90 -5.31 -18.99 4.60
C TRP A 90 -4.80 -17.95 5.61
N PHE A 91 -5.01 -16.70 5.26
CA PHE A 91 -4.81 -15.57 6.17
C PHE A 91 -5.91 -14.53 6.01
N VAL A 92 -6.06 -13.72 7.04
CA VAL A 92 -6.78 -12.45 7.02
C VAL A 92 -5.82 -11.36 7.47
N GLY A 93 -5.84 -10.23 6.78
CA GLY A 93 -5.01 -9.07 7.08
C GLY A 93 -5.85 -7.84 7.41
N PHE A 94 -5.30 -6.97 8.21
CA PHE A 94 -5.78 -5.60 8.40
C PHE A 94 -4.64 -4.65 8.04
N GLY A 95 -4.89 -3.73 7.13
CA GLY A 95 -3.84 -2.87 6.63
C GLY A 95 -4.30 -1.46 6.33
N GLY A 96 -3.29 -0.62 6.10
CA GLY A 96 -3.44 0.73 5.62
C GLY A 96 -2.86 0.89 4.23
N ILE A 97 -3.23 1.95 3.57
CA ILE A 97 -2.63 2.41 2.33
C ILE A 97 -2.46 3.92 2.37
N GLY A 98 -1.26 4.38 2.04
CA GLY A 98 -0.99 5.78 1.72
C GLY A 98 -0.52 5.87 0.28
N ALA A 99 -1.13 6.71 -0.53
CA ALA A 99 -0.81 6.86 -1.93
C ALA A 99 -0.67 8.33 -2.32
N LEU A 100 0.31 8.59 -3.19
CA LEU A 100 0.51 9.86 -3.87
C LEU A 100 0.37 9.61 -5.35
N PHE A 101 -0.38 10.42 -6.04
CA PHE A 101 -0.54 10.32 -7.48
C PHE A 101 -0.42 11.69 -8.15
N GLU A 102 0.22 11.71 -9.29
CA GLU A 102 0.43 12.89 -10.11
C GLU A 102 0.34 12.47 -11.58
N GLY A 103 -0.42 13.18 -12.39
CA GLY A 103 -0.46 12.84 -13.81
C GLY A 103 -1.29 13.78 -14.66
N THR A 104 -1.06 13.73 -15.96
CA THR A 104 -1.80 14.49 -16.94
C THR A 104 -2.60 13.55 -17.84
N ILE A 105 -3.90 13.74 -17.87
CA ILE A 105 -4.82 13.00 -18.75
C ILE A 105 -5.66 14.00 -19.54
N LYS A 106 -5.54 13.98 -20.87
CA LYS A 106 -6.29 14.87 -21.77
C LYS A 106 -6.20 16.35 -21.39
N GLU A 107 -4.98 16.88 -21.29
CA GLU A 107 -4.69 18.31 -20.98
C GLU A 107 -5.06 18.73 -19.53
N LYS A 108 -5.59 17.82 -18.73
CA LYS A 108 -5.86 18.04 -17.32
C LYS A 108 -4.78 17.40 -16.45
N HIS A 109 -4.26 18.18 -15.56
CA HIS A 109 -3.30 17.74 -14.57
C HIS A 109 -4.05 17.34 -13.29
N TYR A 110 -3.67 16.20 -12.76
CA TYR A 110 -4.20 15.65 -11.50
C TYR A 110 -3.05 15.52 -10.53
N ASP A 111 -3.20 16.10 -9.37
CA ASP A 111 -2.27 15.95 -8.25
C ASP A 111 -3.06 15.66 -6.99
N GLY A 112 -2.61 14.68 -6.21
CA GLY A 112 -3.33 14.34 -5.01
C GLY A 112 -2.68 13.25 -4.18
N TYR A 113 -3.34 13.03 -3.05
CA TYR A 113 -3.01 11.94 -2.14
C TYR A 113 -4.27 11.21 -1.69
N GLY A 114 -4.05 10.00 -1.25
CA GLY A 114 -5.10 9.22 -0.65
C GLY A 114 -4.58 8.39 0.51
N ILE A 115 -5.44 8.17 1.49
CA ILE A 115 -5.20 7.29 2.62
C ILE A 115 -6.38 6.36 2.80
N GLY A 116 -6.12 5.13 3.19
CA GLY A 116 -7.18 4.16 3.38
C GLY A 116 -6.82 3.10 4.40
N VAL A 117 -7.85 2.39 4.82
CA VAL A 117 -7.73 1.20 5.68
C VAL A 117 -8.63 0.11 5.12
N GLY A 118 -8.20 -1.13 5.26
CA GLY A 118 -8.96 -2.25 4.70
C GLY A 118 -8.63 -3.58 5.34
N ILE A 119 -9.41 -4.56 4.94
CA ILE A 119 -9.23 -5.96 5.30
C ILE A 119 -8.82 -6.70 4.03
N THR A 120 -7.80 -7.53 4.15
CA THR A 120 -7.31 -8.41 3.10
C THR A 120 -7.54 -9.86 3.52
N TYR A 121 -7.84 -10.72 2.58
CA TYR A 121 -7.85 -12.16 2.77
C TYR A 121 -7.13 -12.82 1.61
N GLY A 122 -6.49 -13.93 1.87
CA GLY A 122 -5.76 -14.62 0.83
C GLY A 122 -5.36 -16.04 1.19
N TYR A 123 -4.76 -16.68 0.21
CA TYR A 123 -4.27 -18.04 0.32
C TYR A 123 -2.86 -18.14 -0.25
N VAL A 124 -1.99 -18.83 0.46
CA VAL A 124 -0.60 -19.08 0.09
C VAL A 124 -0.38 -20.55 -0.23
N TRP A 125 0.19 -20.80 -1.39
CA TRP A 125 0.72 -22.11 -1.81
C TRP A 125 2.24 -22.10 -1.66
N ASN A 126 2.77 -22.99 -0.87
CA ASN A 126 4.21 -23.21 -0.76
C ASN A 126 4.65 -24.10 -1.93
N ILE A 127 5.36 -23.55 -2.89
CA ILE A 127 5.88 -24.27 -4.06
C ILE A 127 7.14 -25.03 -3.69
N THR A 128 7.99 -24.39 -2.90
CA THR A 128 9.18 -24.98 -2.27
C THR A 128 9.25 -24.55 -0.81
N ASP A 129 10.27 -25.00 -0.09
CA ASP A 129 10.49 -24.58 1.31
C ASP A 129 10.68 -23.06 1.48
N ARG A 130 11.03 -22.36 0.41
CA ARG A 130 11.31 -20.92 0.43
C ARG A 130 10.47 -20.10 -0.54
N LEU A 131 9.96 -20.71 -1.61
CA LEU A 131 9.21 -20.00 -2.65
C LEU A 131 7.72 -20.25 -2.48
N ASN A 132 6.93 -19.19 -2.45
CA ASN A 132 5.50 -19.25 -2.30
C ASN A 132 4.81 -18.39 -3.35
N ILE A 133 3.59 -18.80 -3.70
CA ILE A 133 2.65 -18.02 -4.50
C ILE A 133 1.45 -17.70 -3.61
N GLU A 134 1.04 -16.46 -3.59
CA GLU A 134 -0.08 -15.94 -2.82
C GLU A 134 -1.12 -15.35 -3.76
N VAL A 135 -2.39 -15.66 -3.54
CA VAL A 135 -3.53 -14.96 -4.14
C VAL A 135 -4.27 -14.26 -3.02
N HIS A 136 -4.54 -12.99 -3.21
CA HIS A 136 -5.20 -12.18 -2.19
C HIS A 136 -6.20 -11.20 -2.82
N SER A 137 -7.19 -10.84 -2.00
CA SER A 137 -8.15 -9.79 -2.28
C SER A 137 -8.40 -8.99 -1.01
N GLY A 138 -8.47 -7.67 -1.15
CA GLY A 138 -8.72 -6.77 -0.04
C GLY A 138 -9.78 -5.75 -0.39
N PHE A 139 -10.52 -5.32 0.62
CA PHE A 139 -11.57 -4.33 0.50
C PHE A 139 -11.49 -3.33 1.65
N GLY A 140 -11.71 -2.04 1.37
CA GLY A 140 -11.58 -1.03 2.40
C GLY A 140 -12.12 0.33 2.03
N ALA A 141 -12.05 1.23 3.00
CA ALA A 141 -12.41 2.63 2.86
C ALA A 141 -11.16 3.45 2.51
N PHE A 142 -11.29 4.28 1.51
CA PHE A 142 -10.23 5.13 0.99
C PHE A 142 -10.70 6.57 0.94
N TYR A 143 -9.98 7.45 1.60
CA TYR A 143 -10.15 8.89 1.52
C TYR A 143 -9.16 9.45 0.52
N TYR A 144 -9.61 10.33 -0.37
CA TYR A 144 -8.74 11.02 -1.31
C TYR A 144 -8.95 12.53 -1.25
N ASN A 145 -7.88 13.24 -1.58
CA ASN A 145 -7.86 14.66 -1.83
C ASN A 145 -7.10 14.88 -3.13
N ARG A 146 -7.77 15.40 -4.15
CA ARG A 146 -7.17 15.66 -5.45
C ARG A 146 -7.38 17.10 -5.87
N LYS A 147 -6.40 17.65 -6.55
CA LYS A 147 -6.47 18.90 -7.31
C LYS A 147 -6.54 18.55 -8.78
N GLU A 148 -7.36 19.27 -9.53
CA GLU A 148 -7.52 19.12 -10.97
C GLU A 148 -7.44 20.50 -11.60
N PHE A 149 -6.57 20.68 -12.58
CA PHE A 149 -6.36 21.96 -13.26
C PHE A 149 -5.90 21.73 -14.71
N PHE A 150 -6.16 22.73 -15.57
CA PHE A 150 -5.64 22.73 -16.94
C PHE A 150 -4.21 23.29 -16.97
N GLU A 151 -3.39 22.84 -17.91
CA GLU A 151 -2.05 23.36 -18.13
C GLU A 151 -2.11 24.85 -18.44
N GLY A 152 -1.51 25.69 -17.61
CA GLY A 152 -1.55 27.15 -17.72
C GLY A 152 -2.52 27.88 -16.79
N ASP A 153 -3.35 27.15 -16.04
CA ASP A 153 -4.29 27.73 -15.08
C ASP A 153 -3.67 27.98 -13.71
N ASN A 154 -4.26 28.93 -12.98
CA ASN A 154 -3.83 29.27 -11.63
C ASN A 154 -4.49 28.33 -10.61
N TYR A 155 -3.70 27.63 -9.81
CA TYR A 155 -4.09 26.53 -8.89
C TYR A 155 -5.00 26.95 -7.73
N ASP A 156 -5.08 28.24 -7.44
CA ASP A 156 -5.74 28.76 -6.23
C ASP A 156 -7.20 29.12 -6.41
N VAL A 157 -7.77 28.88 -7.61
CA VAL A 157 -9.15 29.23 -7.91
C VAL A 157 -10.01 27.98 -7.89
N ASP A 158 -11.00 27.96 -7.01
CA ASP A 158 -12.09 26.96 -7.07
C ASP A 158 -12.95 27.22 -8.32
N TYR A 159 -12.74 26.45 -9.36
CA TYR A 159 -13.57 26.51 -10.56
C TYR A 159 -14.94 25.91 -10.27
N THR A 160 -15.97 26.72 -10.43
CA THR A 160 -17.36 26.27 -10.42
C THR A 160 -17.88 26.29 -11.85
N GLU A 161 -18.09 25.15 -12.47
CA GLU A 161 -18.80 25.00 -13.72
C GLU A 161 -20.17 24.38 -13.41
N ASP A 162 -21.25 25.03 -13.78
CA ASP A 162 -22.64 24.60 -13.55
C ASP A 162 -22.98 24.27 -12.08
N GLY A 163 -22.42 25.01 -11.14
CA GLY A 163 -22.69 24.81 -9.71
C GLY A 163 -21.98 23.62 -9.07
N ALA A 164 -21.15 22.89 -9.79
CA ALA A 164 -20.34 21.79 -9.26
C ALA A 164 -18.88 22.22 -9.06
N GLN A 165 -18.36 22.08 -7.85
CA GLN A 165 -16.93 22.24 -7.57
C GLN A 165 -16.13 21.13 -8.25
N ARG A 166 -15.38 21.43 -9.30
CA ARG A 166 -14.57 20.44 -10.03
C ARG A 166 -13.08 20.49 -9.72
N ALA A 167 -12.55 21.60 -9.23
CA ALA A 167 -11.10 21.80 -9.09
C ALA A 167 -10.47 21.08 -7.89
N ASN A 168 -11.13 21.02 -6.74
CA ASN A 168 -10.61 20.42 -5.51
C ASN A 168 -11.60 19.40 -4.97
N ALA A 169 -11.48 18.13 -5.39
CA ALA A 169 -12.38 17.07 -4.93
C ALA A 169 -11.80 16.33 -3.73
N LYS A 170 -12.60 16.24 -2.67
CA LYS A 170 -12.35 15.38 -1.51
C LYS A 170 -13.48 14.39 -1.39
N GLY A 171 -13.18 13.15 -1.06
CA GLY A 171 -14.23 12.15 -0.92
C GLY A 171 -13.76 10.85 -0.31
N TYR A 172 -14.74 9.98 -0.10
CA TYR A 172 -14.52 8.62 0.40
C TYR A 172 -15.03 7.63 -0.63
N TYR A 173 -14.25 6.60 -0.87
CA TYR A 173 -14.69 5.45 -1.66
C TYR A 173 -14.52 4.16 -0.88
N LEU A 174 -15.47 3.26 -1.07
CA LEU A 174 -15.32 1.86 -0.75
C LEU A 174 -14.82 1.17 -2.01
N LEU A 175 -13.61 0.64 -2.00
CA LEU A 175 -13.03 -0.01 -3.16
C LEU A 175 -12.12 -1.17 -2.76
N PRO A 176 -11.82 -2.04 -3.73
CA PRO A 176 -10.77 -3.01 -3.54
C PRO A 176 -9.45 -2.30 -3.24
N THR A 177 -8.91 -2.53 -2.05
CA THR A 177 -7.63 -1.93 -1.62
C THR A 177 -6.43 -2.71 -2.12
N ARG A 178 -6.63 -4.01 -2.39
CA ARG A 178 -5.60 -4.91 -2.89
C ARG A 178 -6.25 -6.10 -3.58
N ILE A 179 -5.86 -6.40 -4.79
CA ILE A 179 -6.26 -7.61 -5.52
C ILE A 179 -5.07 -8.06 -6.33
N GLY A 180 -4.63 -9.30 -6.11
CA GLY A 180 -3.50 -9.72 -6.88
C GLY A 180 -2.96 -11.12 -6.59
N VAL A 181 -1.90 -11.39 -7.33
CA VAL A 181 -1.05 -12.56 -7.16
C VAL A 181 0.34 -12.07 -6.80
N SER A 182 0.88 -12.56 -5.69
CA SER A 182 2.23 -12.24 -5.25
C SER A 182 3.12 -13.48 -5.29
N VAL A 183 4.38 -13.24 -5.55
CA VAL A 183 5.45 -14.22 -5.37
C VAL A 183 6.26 -13.80 -4.17
N SER A 184 6.49 -14.72 -3.24
CA SER A 184 7.25 -14.44 -2.03
C SER A 184 8.37 -15.44 -1.80
N TYR A 185 9.46 -14.95 -1.22
CA TYR A 185 10.65 -15.74 -0.91
C TYR A 185 11.03 -15.60 0.56
N ILE A 186 11.15 -16.73 1.24
CA ILE A 186 11.55 -16.81 2.66
C ILE A 186 13.07 -16.69 2.73
N LEU A 187 13.56 -15.62 3.40
CA LEU A 187 14.99 -15.35 3.57
C LEU A 187 15.59 -16.21 4.68
N LYS A 188 14.85 -16.39 5.80
CA LYS A 188 15.28 -17.13 6.97
C LYS A 188 14.11 -17.75 7.68
#